data_6e223a61cf745de57b8a49fd4b2ce95e
#
_entry.id   6e223a61cf745de57b8a49fd4b2ce95e
#
_cell.length_a   1.000
_cell.length_b   1.000
_cell.length_c   1.000
_cell.angle_alpha   90.00
_cell.angle_beta   90.00
_cell.angle_gamma   90.00
#
_symmetry.space_group_name_H-M   'P 1'
#
loop_
_entity.id
_entity.type
_entity.pdbx_description
1 polymer ?
#
loop_
_entity_poly.entity_id
_entity_poly.type
_entity_poly.pdbx_seq_one_letter_code
_entity_poly.pdbx_strand_id
1 'polypeptide(L)'
;MSKIKLFETQQVRTHWDKNEEKWFFAIVDVIEILTESVKPRDYWYRLKKRELNNGIELSTNCRQFKMMAKDGKMRDTEIADTETLLRIIQSIPSPKAEPFKRWLAKVGYERLEEIENPELALKRTREIYKAKGYSDDWVEKRMRIIAIRDELTDEWKKRGIKEQIEYSILTAEISKATFGLTPSQYREVKGLKRQNLRDHMTDLELIFSMLGEASTTNIARGKDARGFYENKQAAIEGGQVAGNARKELEQRSGEKVVKSENYLPEKKDKKLK
;
A
#
# COMPACT_ATOMS: atom_id res chain seq x y z
N MET A 1 -2.76 -9.61 -0.71
CA MET A 1 -1.78 -9.36 0.37
C MET A 1 -0.51 -10.08 0.03
N SER A 2 0.59 -9.38 -0.13
CA SER A 2 1.89 -10.01 -0.26
C SER A 2 2.19 -10.64 1.10
N LYS A 3 2.08 -11.96 1.21
CA LYS A 3 2.70 -12.69 2.31
C LYS A 3 4.16 -12.31 2.25
N ILE A 4 4.68 -11.72 3.33
CA ILE A 4 6.11 -11.44 3.41
C ILE A 4 6.79 -12.79 3.19
N LYS A 5 7.46 -12.96 2.04
CA LYS A 5 8.11 -14.21 1.62
C LYS A 5 9.24 -14.69 2.54
N LEU A 6 9.47 -14.01 3.63
CA LEU A 6 10.47 -14.30 4.66
C LEU A 6 10.30 -15.65 5.35
N PHE A 7 9.09 -16.24 5.28
CA PHE A 7 8.76 -17.46 6.03
C PHE A 7 8.03 -18.47 5.14
N GLU A 8 8.49 -18.68 3.91
CA GLU A 8 7.81 -19.37 2.81
C GLU A 8 7.23 -20.76 3.15
N THR A 9 7.69 -21.41 4.19
CA THR A 9 7.28 -22.78 4.55
C THR A 9 6.80 -22.94 6.00
N GLN A 10 6.93 -21.94 6.86
CA GLN A 10 6.57 -22.04 8.26
C GLN A 10 5.53 -20.99 8.68
N GLN A 11 4.56 -21.41 9.48
CA GLN A 11 3.47 -20.55 9.92
C GLN A 11 3.91 -19.67 11.10
N VAL A 12 4.00 -18.36 10.87
CA VAL A 12 4.10 -17.35 11.93
C VAL A 12 2.68 -16.90 12.29
N ARG A 13 2.32 -16.96 13.56
CA ARG A 13 1.05 -16.41 14.04
C ARG A 13 1.07 -14.91 13.89
N THR A 14 -0.01 -14.36 13.35
CA THR A 14 -0.14 -12.92 13.08
C THR A 14 -1.44 -12.37 13.63
N HIS A 15 -1.42 -11.10 13.99
CA HIS A 15 -2.59 -10.32 14.38
C HIS A 15 -2.67 -9.05 13.56
N TRP A 16 -3.86 -8.72 13.06
CA TRP A 16 -4.12 -7.46 12.39
C TRP A 16 -4.79 -6.49 13.35
N ASP A 17 -4.12 -5.39 13.70
CA ASP A 17 -4.72 -4.30 14.43
C ASP A 17 -5.48 -3.37 13.48
N LYS A 18 -6.80 -3.25 13.70
CA LYS A 18 -7.67 -2.43 12.85
C LYS A 18 -7.51 -0.92 13.09
N ASN A 19 -7.12 -0.53 14.30
CA ASN A 19 -7.00 0.87 14.69
C ASN A 19 -5.71 1.48 14.14
N GLU A 20 -4.63 0.72 14.22
CA GLU A 20 -3.32 1.15 13.73
C GLU A 20 -3.06 0.75 12.27
N GLU A 21 -3.95 -0.08 11.68
CA GLU A 21 -3.78 -0.64 10.33
C GLU A 21 -2.44 -1.35 10.14
N LYS A 22 -1.96 -2.06 11.17
CA LYS A 22 -0.67 -2.74 11.20
C LYS A 22 -0.81 -4.23 11.45
N TRP A 23 0.11 -4.99 10.86
CA TRP A 23 0.32 -6.39 11.19
C TRP A 23 1.29 -6.54 12.35
N PHE A 24 0.91 -7.38 13.29
CA PHE A 24 1.77 -7.82 14.40
C PHE A 24 2.07 -9.32 14.25
N PHE A 25 3.27 -9.70 14.63
CA PHE A 25 3.82 -11.05 14.47
C PHE A 25 4.25 -11.61 15.82
N ALA A 26 3.99 -12.90 16.07
CA ALA A 26 4.47 -13.57 17.27
C ALA A 26 6.01 -13.71 17.22
N ILE A 27 6.70 -13.05 18.14
CA ILE A 27 8.17 -12.99 18.16
C ILE A 27 8.77 -14.39 18.33
N VAL A 28 8.17 -15.20 19.21
CA VAL A 28 8.65 -16.57 19.51
C VAL A 28 8.60 -17.48 18.28
N ASP A 29 7.61 -17.29 17.38
CA ASP A 29 7.50 -18.10 16.17
C ASP A 29 8.63 -17.74 15.17
N VAL A 30 8.93 -16.45 15.05
CA VAL A 30 10.04 -15.96 14.21
C VAL A 30 11.39 -16.42 14.74
N ILE A 31 11.59 -16.39 16.05
CA ILE A 31 12.80 -16.91 16.70
C ILE A 31 12.94 -18.41 16.46
N GLU A 32 11.86 -19.19 16.63
CA GLU A 32 11.85 -20.63 16.35
C GLU A 32 12.35 -20.92 14.93
N ILE A 33 11.82 -20.20 13.96
CA ILE A 33 12.20 -20.35 12.53
C ILE A 33 13.67 -19.99 12.27
N LEU A 34 14.11 -18.85 12.80
CA LEU A 34 15.45 -18.32 12.50
C LEU A 34 16.57 -18.95 13.33
N THR A 35 16.24 -19.68 14.40
CA THR A 35 17.26 -20.28 15.28
C THR A 35 17.14 -21.78 15.42
N GLU A 36 16.02 -22.39 14.98
CA GLU A 36 15.67 -23.80 15.23
C GLU A 36 15.71 -24.17 16.73
N SER A 37 15.52 -23.18 17.59
CA SER A 37 15.57 -23.39 19.03
C SER A 37 14.37 -24.22 19.49
N VAL A 38 14.62 -25.29 20.21
CA VAL A 38 13.57 -26.09 20.87
C VAL A 38 12.88 -25.34 22.01
N LYS A 39 13.48 -24.23 22.47
CA LYS A 39 12.94 -23.36 23.53
C LYS A 39 12.96 -21.89 23.09
N PRO A 40 12.13 -21.47 22.10
CA PRO A 40 12.17 -20.13 21.55
C PRO A 40 11.83 -19.02 22.57
N ARG A 41 11.03 -19.32 23.60
CA ARG A 41 10.74 -18.37 24.70
C ARG A 41 11.99 -18.09 25.56
N ASP A 42 12.75 -19.14 25.92
CA ASP A 42 13.99 -18.99 26.69
C ASP A 42 15.06 -18.26 25.86
N TYR A 43 15.09 -18.53 24.55
CA TYR A 43 15.96 -17.82 23.62
C TYR A 43 15.64 -16.34 23.60
N TRP A 44 14.36 -15.99 23.45
CA TRP A 44 13.90 -14.61 23.44
C TRP A 44 14.22 -13.86 24.76
N TYR A 45 13.98 -14.51 25.89
CA TYR A 45 14.34 -13.95 27.18
C TYR A 45 15.85 -13.65 27.28
N ARG A 46 16.71 -14.59 26.88
CA ARG A 46 18.17 -14.39 26.91
C ARG A 46 18.61 -13.32 25.92
N LEU A 47 17.99 -13.25 24.74
CA LEU A 47 18.27 -12.22 23.74
C LEU A 47 17.97 -10.83 24.31
N LYS A 48 16.77 -10.64 24.89
CA LYS A 48 16.40 -9.37 25.54
C LYS A 48 17.41 -8.97 26.62
N LYS A 49 17.78 -9.91 27.49
CA LYS A 49 18.74 -9.64 28.57
C LYS A 49 20.13 -9.27 28.05
N ARG A 50 20.61 -9.94 27.00
CA ARG A 50 21.89 -9.64 26.37
C ARG A 50 21.91 -8.24 25.76
N GLU A 51 20.89 -7.90 25.00
CA GLU A 51 20.80 -6.59 24.33
C GLU A 51 20.61 -5.46 25.36
N LEU A 52 19.84 -5.70 26.43
CA LEU A 52 19.68 -4.73 27.54
C LEU A 52 21.03 -4.44 28.23
N ASN A 53 21.87 -5.45 28.43
CA ASN A 53 23.23 -5.26 28.95
C ASN A 53 24.12 -4.39 28.02
N ASN A 54 23.78 -4.34 26.73
CA ASN A 54 24.43 -3.48 25.74
C ASN A 54 23.73 -2.11 25.60
N GLY A 55 22.78 -1.79 26.50
CA GLY A 55 22.01 -0.54 26.47
C GLY A 55 20.88 -0.52 25.44
N ILE A 56 20.48 -1.68 24.90
CA ILE A 56 19.44 -1.78 23.86
C ILE A 56 18.24 -2.54 24.42
N GLU A 57 17.11 -1.87 24.56
CA GLU A 57 15.86 -2.49 24.96
C GLU A 57 15.02 -2.92 23.74
N LEU A 58 15.06 -4.20 23.39
CA LEU A 58 14.37 -4.76 22.22
C LEU A 58 12.85 -4.85 22.41
N SER A 59 12.36 -4.82 23.64
CA SER A 59 10.94 -5.04 23.96
C SER A 59 10.11 -3.76 24.09
N THR A 60 10.70 -2.58 23.93
CA THR A 60 10.01 -1.29 24.13
C THR A 60 8.70 -1.17 23.34
N ASN A 61 8.69 -1.65 22.09
CA ASN A 61 7.52 -1.60 21.20
C ASN A 61 6.81 -2.96 21.07
N CYS A 62 7.12 -3.93 21.94
CA CYS A 62 6.45 -5.23 21.95
C CYS A 62 5.16 -5.14 22.78
N ARG A 63 4.15 -5.94 22.39
CA ARG A 63 2.86 -6.01 23.05
C ARG A 63 2.54 -7.43 23.45
N GLN A 64 1.76 -7.58 24.54
CA GLN A 64 1.19 -8.87 24.93
C GLN A 64 -0.16 -9.06 24.23
N PHE A 65 -0.35 -10.20 23.60
CA PHE A 65 -1.59 -10.57 22.94
C PHE A 65 -1.91 -12.05 23.14
N LYS A 66 -3.16 -12.37 23.42
CA LYS A 66 -3.59 -13.77 23.55
C LYS A 66 -3.69 -14.44 22.20
N MET A 67 -2.85 -15.43 21.96
CA MET A 67 -2.81 -16.21 20.70
C MET A 67 -2.97 -17.69 20.98
N MET A 68 -3.61 -18.40 20.06
CA MET A 68 -3.71 -19.86 20.11
C MET A 68 -2.31 -20.47 19.98
N ALA A 69 -1.93 -21.32 20.92
CA ALA A 69 -0.68 -22.07 20.89
C ALA A 69 -0.86 -23.40 20.13
N LYS A 70 0.24 -24.08 19.83
CA LYS A 70 0.24 -25.38 19.10
C LYS A 70 -0.60 -26.47 19.81
N ASP A 71 -0.78 -26.35 21.12
CA ASP A 71 -1.59 -27.27 21.96
C ASP A 71 -3.09 -26.87 22.03
N GLY A 72 -3.53 -25.90 21.22
CA GLY A 72 -4.90 -25.42 21.17
C GLY A 72 -5.30 -24.48 22.31
N LYS A 73 -4.43 -24.16 23.25
CA LYS A 73 -4.71 -23.23 24.37
C LYS A 73 -4.36 -21.79 24.00
N MET A 74 -5.19 -20.88 24.49
CA MET A 74 -4.89 -19.44 24.39
C MET A 74 -3.79 -19.07 25.41
N ARG A 75 -2.72 -18.44 24.94
CA ARG A 75 -1.57 -18.04 25.75
C ARG A 75 -1.15 -16.61 25.45
N ASP A 76 -0.73 -15.88 26.47
CA ASP A 76 -0.11 -14.58 26.29
C ASP A 76 1.20 -14.74 25.49
N THR A 77 1.29 -13.99 24.42
CA THR A 77 2.38 -14.06 23.44
C THR A 77 2.86 -12.65 23.15
N GLU A 78 4.17 -12.42 23.26
CA GLU A 78 4.75 -11.15 22.82
C GLU A 78 4.71 -11.06 21.29
N ILE A 79 4.14 -9.96 20.82
CA ILE A 79 4.02 -9.63 19.40
C ILE A 79 4.72 -8.32 19.10
N ALA A 80 5.22 -8.18 17.89
CA ALA A 80 5.85 -6.96 17.39
C ALA A 80 5.29 -6.61 16.01
N ASP A 81 5.23 -5.31 15.70
CA ASP A 81 4.97 -4.85 14.34
C ASP A 81 6.16 -5.15 13.41
N THR A 82 6.01 -4.87 12.13
CA THR A 82 7.04 -5.20 11.14
C THR A 82 8.37 -4.51 11.43
N GLU A 83 8.37 -3.24 11.81
CA GLU A 83 9.58 -2.47 12.07
C GLU A 83 10.35 -3.04 13.27
N THR A 84 9.65 -3.22 14.38
CA THR A 84 10.23 -3.80 15.61
C THR A 84 10.74 -5.23 15.35
N LEU A 85 9.99 -6.03 14.58
CA LEU A 85 10.41 -7.38 14.23
C LEU A 85 11.71 -7.38 13.40
N LEU A 86 11.81 -6.50 12.40
CA LEU A 86 13.03 -6.33 11.60
C LEU A 86 14.22 -5.96 12.48
N ARG A 87 14.02 -5.10 13.49
CA ARG A 87 15.08 -4.74 14.46
C ARG A 87 15.47 -5.92 15.33
N ILE A 88 14.52 -6.71 15.83
CA ILE A 88 14.78 -7.92 16.63
C ILE A 88 15.61 -8.94 15.83
N ILE A 89 15.27 -9.18 14.56
CA ILE A 89 15.97 -10.13 13.69
C ILE A 89 17.46 -9.77 13.52
N GLN A 90 17.78 -8.48 13.46
CA GLN A 90 19.18 -8.03 13.36
C GLN A 90 20.01 -8.45 14.57
N SER A 91 19.40 -8.55 15.74
CA SER A 91 20.07 -8.99 16.99
C SER A 91 20.20 -10.51 17.14
N ILE A 92 19.59 -11.32 16.26
CA ILE A 92 19.65 -12.78 16.34
C ILE A 92 20.99 -13.29 15.76
N PRO A 93 21.93 -13.82 16.57
CA PRO A 93 23.20 -14.37 16.07
C PRO A 93 23.02 -15.81 15.56
N SER A 94 22.30 -15.97 14.46
CA SER A 94 22.05 -17.27 13.84
C SER A 94 22.44 -17.25 12.36
N PRO A 95 23.12 -18.28 11.85
CA PRO A 95 23.39 -18.43 10.41
C PRO A 95 22.10 -18.38 9.57
N LYS A 96 20.97 -18.86 10.09
CA LYS A 96 19.67 -18.78 9.40
C LYS A 96 19.08 -17.37 9.32
N ALA A 97 19.48 -16.47 10.20
CA ALA A 97 19.09 -15.06 10.12
C ALA A 97 19.98 -14.28 9.13
N GLU A 98 21.14 -14.81 8.74
CA GLU A 98 22.10 -14.11 7.89
C GLU A 98 21.58 -13.76 6.50
N PRO A 99 20.90 -14.64 5.77
CA PRO A 99 20.31 -14.28 4.47
C PRO A 99 19.34 -13.11 4.58
N PHE A 100 18.59 -13.03 5.68
CA PHE A 100 17.67 -11.94 5.94
C PHE A 100 18.40 -10.61 6.26
N LYS A 101 19.46 -10.68 7.09
CA LYS A 101 20.28 -9.50 7.39
C LYS A 101 20.94 -8.93 6.13
N ARG A 102 21.44 -9.79 5.24
CA ARG A 102 21.99 -9.40 3.93
C ARG A 102 20.92 -8.75 3.05
N TRP A 103 19.70 -9.32 3.03
CA TRP A 103 18.58 -8.71 2.30
C TRP A 103 18.26 -7.32 2.83
N LEU A 104 18.20 -7.13 4.17
CA LEU A 104 17.99 -5.80 4.78
C LEU A 104 19.11 -4.81 4.41
N ALA A 105 20.36 -5.25 4.46
CA ALA A 105 21.51 -4.42 4.07
C ALA A 105 21.40 -4.01 2.60
N LYS A 106 20.99 -4.94 1.72
CA LYS A 106 20.73 -4.64 0.29
C LYS A 106 19.62 -3.63 0.10
N VAL A 107 18.48 -3.81 0.78
CA VAL A 107 17.36 -2.86 0.72
C VAL A 107 17.77 -1.47 1.21
N GLY A 108 18.54 -1.40 2.30
CA GLY A 108 19.11 -0.15 2.79
C GLY A 108 20.04 0.53 1.78
N TYR A 109 20.94 -0.25 1.18
CA TYR A 109 21.85 0.24 0.14
C TYR A 109 21.09 0.75 -1.10
N GLU A 110 20.14 -0.04 -1.62
CA GLU A 110 19.29 0.37 -2.75
C GLU A 110 18.55 1.70 -2.44
N ARG A 111 18.12 1.88 -1.19
CA ARG A 111 17.47 3.13 -0.78
C ARG A 111 18.41 4.33 -0.77
N LEU A 112 19.67 4.14 -0.36
CA LEU A 112 20.69 5.19 -0.43
C LEU A 112 20.99 5.56 -1.89
N GLU A 113 21.12 4.58 -2.78
CA GLU A 113 21.29 4.82 -4.22
C GLU A 113 20.10 5.58 -4.81
N GLU A 114 18.87 5.29 -4.41
CA GLU A 114 17.67 6.02 -4.85
C GLU A 114 17.64 7.48 -4.38
N ILE A 115 18.25 7.81 -3.23
CA ILE A 115 18.40 9.20 -2.76
C ILE A 115 19.37 9.96 -3.64
N GLU A 116 20.47 9.32 -4.07
CA GLU A 116 21.46 9.91 -4.96
C GLU A 116 20.97 9.98 -6.41
N ASN A 117 20.21 8.96 -6.86
CA ASN A 117 19.63 8.88 -8.19
C ASN A 117 18.14 8.49 -8.13
N PRO A 118 17.22 9.46 -8.05
CA PRO A 118 15.78 9.21 -7.94
C PRO A 118 15.16 8.43 -9.09
N GLU A 119 15.80 8.37 -10.27
CA GLU A 119 15.31 7.57 -11.41
C GLU A 119 15.28 6.07 -11.07
N LEU A 120 16.16 5.60 -10.19
CA LEU A 120 16.17 4.20 -9.73
C LEU A 120 14.89 3.83 -9.00
N ALA A 121 14.32 4.74 -8.21
CA ALA A 121 13.03 4.52 -7.55
C ALA A 121 11.88 4.37 -8.56
N LEU A 122 11.88 5.17 -9.62
CA LEU A 122 10.89 5.06 -10.70
C LEU A 122 11.05 3.73 -11.45
N LYS A 123 12.29 3.33 -11.75
CA LYS A 123 12.58 2.04 -12.40
C LYS A 123 12.11 0.89 -11.52
N ARG A 124 12.43 0.89 -10.24
CA ARG A 124 11.98 -0.13 -9.29
C ARG A 124 10.46 -0.21 -9.21
N THR A 125 9.78 0.94 -9.22
CA THR A 125 8.31 0.97 -9.21
C THR A 125 7.73 0.28 -10.44
N ARG A 126 8.28 0.53 -11.64
CA ARG A 126 7.87 -0.16 -12.87
C ARG A 126 8.10 -1.67 -12.77
N GLU A 127 9.27 -2.08 -12.30
CA GLU A 127 9.61 -3.50 -12.12
C GLU A 127 8.67 -4.22 -11.16
N ILE A 128 8.26 -3.57 -10.06
CA ILE A 128 7.28 -4.10 -9.12
C ILE A 128 5.92 -4.35 -9.80
N TYR A 129 5.43 -3.40 -10.61
CA TYR A 129 4.17 -3.60 -11.34
C TYR A 129 4.30 -4.72 -12.37
N LYS A 130 5.40 -4.79 -13.14
CA LYS A 130 5.67 -5.88 -14.09
C LYS A 130 5.72 -7.24 -13.39
N ALA A 131 6.39 -7.34 -12.26
CA ALA A 131 6.45 -8.55 -11.45
C ALA A 131 5.09 -9.01 -10.91
N LYS A 132 4.14 -8.07 -10.73
CA LYS A 132 2.74 -8.38 -10.40
C LYS A 132 1.92 -8.88 -11.59
N GLY A 133 2.43 -8.74 -12.83
CA GLY A 133 1.80 -9.20 -14.06
C GLY A 133 1.12 -8.11 -14.89
N TYR A 134 1.35 -6.83 -14.58
CA TYR A 134 0.84 -5.72 -15.39
C TYR A 134 1.66 -5.58 -16.69
N SER A 135 0.97 -5.24 -17.80
CA SER A 135 1.64 -4.97 -19.08
C SER A 135 2.43 -3.66 -19.03
N ASP A 136 3.42 -3.52 -19.91
CA ASP A 136 4.23 -2.30 -20.01
C ASP A 136 3.37 -1.07 -20.31
N ASP A 137 2.44 -1.17 -21.23
CA ASP A 137 1.47 -0.14 -21.57
C ASP A 137 0.63 0.34 -20.38
N TRP A 138 0.14 -0.60 -19.58
CA TRP A 138 -0.62 -0.28 -18.38
C TRP A 138 0.27 0.40 -17.33
N VAL A 139 1.49 -0.11 -17.16
CA VAL A 139 2.47 0.46 -16.20
C VAL A 139 2.78 1.91 -16.55
N GLU A 140 3.00 2.24 -17.82
CA GLU A 140 3.26 3.62 -18.25
C GLU A 140 2.05 4.54 -17.99
N LYS A 141 0.83 4.09 -18.26
CA LYS A 141 -0.39 4.83 -17.91
C LYS A 141 -0.49 5.03 -16.39
N ARG A 142 -0.16 3.99 -15.60
CA ARG A 142 -0.19 4.06 -14.14
C ARG A 142 0.86 5.03 -13.59
N MET A 143 2.04 5.07 -14.15
CA MET A 143 3.07 6.05 -13.76
C MET A 143 2.64 7.47 -14.10
N ARG A 144 2.01 7.67 -15.26
CA ARG A 144 1.54 8.99 -15.69
C ARG A 144 0.41 9.53 -14.79
N ILE A 145 -0.54 8.68 -14.37
CA ILE A 145 -1.61 9.13 -13.46
C ILE A 145 -1.06 9.47 -12.06
N ILE A 146 0.02 8.83 -11.61
CA ILE A 146 0.68 9.21 -10.36
C ILE A 146 1.18 10.65 -10.47
N ALA A 147 1.91 10.99 -11.55
CA ALA A 147 2.43 12.34 -11.75
C ALA A 147 1.32 13.41 -11.88
N ILE A 148 0.25 13.12 -12.61
CA ILE A 148 -0.92 14.02 -12.74
C ILE A 148 -1.59 14.22 -11.37
N ARG A 149 -1.67 13.16 -10.57
CA ARG A 149 -2.24 13.22 -9.23
C ARG A 149 -1.40 14.07 -8.28
N ASP A 150 -0.10 13.91 -8.33
CA ASP A 150 0.84 14.68 -7.52
C ASP A 150 0.74 16.18 -7.91
N GLU A 151 0.71 16.50 -9.21
CA GLU A 151 0.52 17.85 -9.71
C GLU A 151 -0.79 18.48 -9.20
N LEU A 152 -1.91 17.76 -9.26
CA LEU A 152 -3.20 18.21 -8.75
C LEU A 152 -3.16 18.46 -7.24
N THR A 153 -2.53 17.55 -6.49
CA THR A 153 -2.41 17.66 -5.03
C THR A 153 -1.57 18.87 -4.63
N ASP A 154 -0.45 19.09 -5.33
CA ASP A 154 0.39 20.26 -5.13
C ASP A 154 -0.33 21.57 -5.48
N GLU A 155 -1.14 21.56 -6.54
CA GLU A 155 -1.96 22.71 -6.91
C GLU A 155 -2.99 23.04 -5.83
N TRP A 156 -3.71 22.05 -5.30
CA TRP A 156 -4.64 22.23 -4.18
C TRP A 156 -3.95 22.78 -2.95
N LYS A 157 -2.75 22.27 -2.60
CA LYS A 157 -1.95 22.77 -1.49
C LYS A 157 -1.59 24.26 -1.66
N LYS A 158 -1.12 24.65 -2.84
CA LYS A 158 -0.82 26.05 -3.18
C LYS A 158 -2.05 26.95 -3.09
N ARG A 159 -3.24 26.40 -3.34
CA ARG A 159 -4.53 27.10 -3.32
C ARG A 159 -5.23 27.09 -1.97
N GLY A 160 -4.55 26.63 -0.91
CA GLY A 160 -5.02 26.74 0.46
C GLY A 160 -5.81 25.54 0.98
N ILE A 161 -5.78 24.39 0.29
CA ILE A 161 -6.30 23.14 0.82
C ILE A 161 -5.29 22.61 1.85
N LYS A 162 -5.75 22.33 3.07
CA LYS A 162 -4.87 21.94 4.19
C LYS A 162 -5.26 20.60 4.82
N GLU A 163 -6.54 20.37 4.98
CA GLU A 163 -7.07 19.23 5.71
C GLU A 163 -7.16 17.98 4.84
N GLN A 164 -6.73 16.84 5.36
CA GLN A 164 -6.78 15.56 4.65
C GLN A 164 -8.19 15.20 4.17
N ILE A 165 -9.20 15.60 4.94
CA ILE A 165 -10.61 15.39 4.58
C ILE A 165 -11.00 16.20 3.33
N GLU A 166 -10.47 17.41 3.16
CA GLU A 166 -10.75 18.25 1.99
C GLU A 166 -10.23 17.57 0.71
N TYR A 167 -8.97 17.07 0.73
CA TYR A 167 -8.40 16.30 -0.40
C TYR A 167 -9.28 15.09 -0.75
N SER A 168 -9.79 14.40 0.26
CA SER A 168 -10.65 13.23 0.07
C SER A 168 -11.97 13.62 -0.60
N ILE A 169 -12.59 14.73 -0.17
CA ILE A 169 -13.85 15.24 -0.75
C ILE A 169 -13.63 15.68 -2.20
N LEU A 170 -12.59 16.49 -2.47
CA LEU A 170 -12.26 16.94 -3.82
C LEU A 170 -12.04 15.77 -4.78
N THR A 171 -11.31 14.75 -4.32
CA THR A 171 -11.10 13.51 -5.07
C THR A 171 -12.41 12.77 -5.35
N ALA A 172 -13.31 12.73 -4.36
CA ALA A 172 -14.61 12.09 -4.52
C ALA A 172 -15.50 12.83 -5.53
N GLU A 173 -15.46 14.16 -5.55
CA GLU A 173 -16.21 14.97 -6.54
C GLU A 173 -15.70 14.72 -7.97
N ILE A 174 -14.38 14.69 -8.20
CA ILE A 174 -13.83 14.33 -9.51
C ILE A 174 -14.32 12.94 -9.94
N SER A 175 -14.18 11.94 -9.05
CA SER A 175 -14.57 10.57 -9.35
C SER A 175 -16.06 10.44 -9.64
N LYS A 176 -16.90 11.10 -8.83
CA LYS A 176 -18.36 11.11 -9.00
C LYS A 176 -18.77 11.77 -10.31
N ALA A 177 -18.19 12.91 -10.66
CA ALA A 177 -18.47 13.59 -11.90
C ALA A 177 -17.97 12.79 -13.12
N THR A 178 -16.80 12.13 -13.03
CA THR A 178 -16.22 11.32 -14.10
C THR A 178 -16.97 10.00 -14.31
N PHE A 179 -17.22 9.24 -13.25
CA PHE A 179 -17.71 7.85 -13.33
C PHE A 179 -19.13 7.65 -12.81
N GLY A 180 -19.71 8.64 -12.15
CA GLY A 180 -20.98 8.50 -11.41
C GLY A 180 -20.82 7.83 -10.05
N LEU A 181 -19.59 7.55 -9.61
CA LEU A 181 -19.25 6.79 -8.42
C LEU A 181 -18.20 7.52 -7.59
N THR A 182 -18.38 7.58 -6.28
CA THR A 182 -17.28 7.94 -5.36
C THR A 182 -16.21 6.85 -5.35
N PRO A 183 -14.96 7.14 -4.93
CA PRO A 183 -13.91 6.12 -4.82
C PRO A 183 -14.29 4.94 -3.92
N SER A 184 -15.15 5.14 -2.91
CA SER A 184 -15.66 4.07 -2.06
C SER A 184 -16.60 3.15 -2.81
N GLN A 185 -17.63 3.72 -3.46
CA GLN A 185 -18.57 2.98 -4.29
C GLN A 185 -17.87 2.24 -5.43
N TYR A 186 -16.86 2.87 -6.03
CA TYR A 186 -16.10 2.24 -7.10
C TYR A 186 -15.29 1.02 -6.60
N ARG A 187 -14.70 1.10 -5.40
CA ARG A 187 -14.07 -0.07 -4.76
C ARG A 187 -15.08 -1.19 -4.53
N GLU A 188 -16.30 -0.89 -4.12
CA GLU A 188 -17.37 -1.90 -3.97
C GLU A 188 -17.70 -2.58 -5.30
N VAL A 189 -17.87 -1.80 -6.38
CA VAL A 189 -18.07 -2.34 -7.74
C VAL A 189 -16.95 -3.29 -8.16
N LYS A 190 -15.70 -2.95 -7.82
CA LYS A 190 -14.51 -3.77 -8.10
C LYS A 190 -14.29 -4.93 -7.10
N GLY A 191 -15.12 -5.09 -6.08
CA GLY A 191 -14.97 -6.11 -5.03
C GLY A 191 -13.76 -5.88 -4.11
N LEU A 192 -13.26 -4.64 -4.02
CA LEU A 192 -12.04 -4.30 -3.29
C LEU A 192 -12.36 -3.92 -1.84
N LYS A 193 -11.49 -4.32 -0.91
CA LYS A 193 -11.59 -3.95 0.51
C LYS A 193 -10.68 -2.76 0.86
N ARG A 194 -9.37 -2.93 0.68
CA ARG A 194 -8.31 -1.97 1.06
C ARG A 194 -7.31 -1.69 -0.06
N GLN A 195 -7.44 -2.41 -1.14
CA GLN A 195 -6.54 -2.31 -2.28
C GLN A 195 -6.64 -0.90 -2.90
N ASN A 196 -5.57 -0.44 -3.53
CA ASN A 196 -5.58 0.79 -4.28
C ASN A 196 -6.49 0.62 -5.50
N LEU A 197 -7.56 1.41 -5.58
CA LEU A 197 -8.55 1.33 -6.66
C LEU A 197 -7.89 1.44 -8.05
N ARG A 198 -6.93 2.35 -8.22
CA ARG A 198 -6.27 2.58 -9.51
C ARG A 198 -5.42 1.41 -9.99
N ASP A 199 -4.92 0.57 -9.07
CA ASP A 199 -4.20 -0.64 -9.43
C ASP A 199 -5.12 -1.73 -10.00
N HIS A 200 -6.43 -1.55 -9.90
CA HIS A 200 -7.46 -2.47 -10.39
C HIS A 200 -8.24 -1.92 -11.60
N MET A 201 -7.96 -0.68 -11.99
CA MET A 201 -8.59 -0.03 -13.12
C MET A 201 -8.07 -0.56 -14.46
N THR A 202 -8.96 -0.66 -15.45
CA THR A 202 -8.62 -0.91 -16.85
C THR A 202 -7.96 0.32 -17.48
N ASP A 203 -7.43 0.17 -18.67
CA ASP A 203 -6.78 1.26 -19.41
C ASP A 203 -7.68 2.47 -19.59
N LEU A 204 -8.93 2.27 -20.02
CA LEU A 204 -9.89 3.36 -20.20
C LEU A 204 -10.28 4.03 -18.89
N GLU A 205 -10.46 3.26 -17.83
CA GLU A 205 -10.73 3.82 -16.50
C GLU A 205 -9.57 4.71 -16.01
N LEU A 206 -8.31 4.30 -16.26
CA LEU A 206 -7.14 5.13 -15.95
C LEU A 206 -7.11 6.40 -16.81
N ILE A 207 -7.39 6.31 -18.11
CA ILE A 207 -7.39 7.45 -19.03
C ILE A 207 -8.43 8.49 -18.60
N PHE A 208 -9.67 8.09 -18.30
CA PHE A 208 -10.69 9.02 -17.82
C PHE A 208 -10.39 9.60 -16.44
N SER A 209 -9.73 8.84 -15.56
CA SER A 209 -9.21 9.38 -14.30
C SER A 209 -8.18 10.48 -14.54
N MET A 210 -7.22 10.25 -15.45
CA MET A 210 -6.20 11.24 -15.83
C MET A 210 -6.84 12.49 -16.41
N LEU A 211 -7.81 12.35 -17.30
CA LEU A 211 -8.51 13.48 -17.92
C LEU A 211 -9.24 14.32 -16.88
N GLY A 212 -9.96 13.70 -15.95
CA GLY A 212 -10.67 14.41 -14.87
C GLY A 212 -9.74 15.17 -13.95
N GLU A 213 -8.64 14.56 -13.54
CA GLU A 213 -7.63 15.18 -12.65
C GLU A 213 -6.89 16.33 -13.36
N ALA A 214 -6.42 16.12 -14.60
CA ALA A 214 -5.75 17.16 -15.38
C ALA A 214 -6.67 18.33 -15.72
N SER A 215 -7.93 18.07 -16.08
CA SER A 215 -8.93 19.10 -16.33
C SER A 215 -9.21 19.92 -15.07
N THR A 216 -9.29 19.27 -13.91
CA THR A 216 -9.47 19.95 -12.61
C THR A 216 -8.31 20.92 -12.35
N THR A 217 -7.07 20.47 -12.54
CA THR A 217 -5.88 21.31 -12.37
C THR A 217 -5.93 22.54 -13.28
N ASN A 218 -6.25 22.35 -14.57
CA ASN A 218 -6.34 23.45 -15.53
C ASN A 218 -7.45 24.45 -15.19
N ILE A 219 -8.64 23.96 -14.81
CA ILE A 219 -9.76 24.82 -14.44
C ILE A 219 -9.45 25.60 -13.17
N ALA A 220 -8.89 24.94 -12.14
CA ALA A 220 -8.48 25.62 -10.92
C ALA A 220 -7.44 26.73 -11.18
N ARG A 221 -6.50 26.50 -12.10
CA ARG A 221 -5.51 27.50 -12.54
C ARG A 221 -6.17 28.65 -13.30
N GLY A 222 -6.99 28.34 -14.28
CA GLY A 222 -7.62 29.34 -15.14
C GLY A 222 -8.60 30.26 -14.39
N LYS A 223 -9.24 29.76 -13.35
CA LYS A 223 -10.16 30.51 -12.48
C LYS A 223 -9.50 31.14 -11.26
N ASP A 224 -8.22 30.88 -11.04
CA ASP A 224 -7.48 31.23 -9.80
C ASP A 224 -8.23 30.80 -8.53
N ALA A 225 -8.79 29.58 -8.54
CA ALA A 225 -9.64 29.05 -7.47
C ALA A 225 -8.91 29.07 -6.12
N ARG A 226 -9.50 29.61 -5.06
CA ARG A 226 -8.92 29.75 -3.72
C ARG A 226 -9.74 29.04 -2.66
N GLY A 227 -9.09 28.32 -1.76
CA GLY A 227 -9.74 27.59 -0.68
C GLY A 227 -10.63 26.46 -1.16
N PHE A 228 -11.33 25.84 -0.21
CA PHE A 228 -12.05 24.59 -0.45
C PHE A 228 -13.21 24.70 -1.46
N TYR A 229 -14.06 25.73 -1.32
CA TYR A 229 -15.29 25.80 -2.12
C TYR A 229 -15.04 26.00 -3.61
N GLU A 230 -14.12 26.89 -3.97
CA GLU A 230 -13.80 27.16 -5.38
C GLU A 230 -13.05 25.97 -6.00
N ASN A 231 -12.15 25.32 -5.26
CA ASN A 231 -11.50 24.11 -5.72
C ASN A 231 -12.47 22.92 -5.82
N LYS A 232 -13.51 22.85 -4.97
CA LYS A 232 -14.58 21.87 -5.12
C LYS A 232 -15.35 22.07 -6.41
N GLN A 233 -15.68 23.32 -6.75
CA GLN A 233 -16.34 23.63 -8.01
C GLN A 233 -15.46 23.25 -9.21
N ALA A 234 -14.17 23.58 -9.19
CA ALA A 234 -13.21 23.18 -10.22
C ALA A 234 -13.09 21.66 -10.35
N ALA A 235 -13.14 20.92 -9.22
CA ALA A 235 -13.13 19.45 -9.19
C ALA A 235 -14.37 18.84 -9.87
N ILE A 236 -15.55 19.41 -9.61
CA ILE A 236 -16.79 18.98 -10.26
C ILE A 236 -16.73 19.24 -11.78
N GLU A 237 -16.32 20.45 -12.18
CA GLU A 237 -16.22 20.81 -13.59
C GLU A 237 -15.17 19.97 -14.34
N GLY A 238 -14.00 19.78 -13.76
CA GLY A 238 -12.95 18.93 -14.34
C GLY A 238 -13.38 17.49 -14.48
N GLY A 239 -14.06 16.95 -13.48
CA GLY A 239 -14.66 15.62 -13.54
C GLY A 239 -15.78 15.54 -14.60
N GLN A 240 -16.58 16.60 -14.80
CA GLN A 240 -17.62 16.65 -15.83
C GLN A 240 -17.02 16.60 -17.26
N VAL A 241 -15.89 17.26 -17.51
CA VAL A 241 -15.17 17.15 -18.80
C VAL A 241 -14.89 15.67 -19.13
N ALA A 242 -14.30 14.95 -18.19
CA ALA A 242 -14.01 13.53 -18.36
C ALA A 242 -15.29 12.68 -18.42
N GLY A 243 -16.30 13.01 -17.60
CA GLY A 243 -17.57 12.31 -17.56
C GLY A 243 -18.39 12.43 -18.85
N ASN A 244 -18.38 13.61 -19.47
CA ASN A 244 -19.04 13.84 -20.75
C ASN A 244 -18.33 13.07 -21.88
N ALA A 245 -17.00 13.14 -21.95
CA ALA A 245 -16.22 12.38 -22.91
C ALA A 245 -16.42 10.87 -22.75
N ARG A 246 -16.47 10.37 -21.50
CA ARG A 246 -16.77 8.97 -21.21
C ARG A 246 -18.14 8.55 -21.71
N LYS A 247 -19.19 9.35 -21.43
CA LYS A 247 -20.56 9.05 -21.85
C LYS A 247 -20.68 9.02 -23.38
N GLU A 248 -20.03 9.94 -24.07
CA GLU A 248 -19.99 9.96 -25.51
C GLU A 248 -19.30 8.73 -26.08
N LEU A 249 -18.16 8.34 -25.50
CA LEU A 249 -17.48 7.11 -25.91
C LEU A 249 -18.38 5.88 -25.71
N GLU A 250 -19.01 5.74 -24.53
CA GLU A 250 -19.91 4.63 -24.23
C GLU A 250 -21.11 4.58 -25.18
N GLN A 251 -21.64 5.73 -25.56
CA GLN A 251 -22.75 5.81 -26.52
C GLN A 251 -22.32 5.37 -27.93
N ARG A 252 -21.13 5.76 -28.38
CA ARG A 252 -20.60 5.43 -29.71
C ARG A 252 -20.09 3.99 -29.81
N SER A 253 -19.46 3.48 -28.76
CA SER A 253 -18.89 2.11 -28.75
C SER A 253 -19.90 1.04 -28.34
N GLY A 254 -20.97 1.41 -27.64
CA GLY A 254 -21.92 0.47 -27.05
C GLY A 254 -21.38 -0.24 -25.78
N GLU A 255 -20.16 0.08 -25.36
CA GLU A 255 -19.52 -0.55 -24.20
C GLU A 255 -19.40 0.43 -23.02
N LYS A 256 -19.62 -0.09 -21.78
CA LYS A 256 -19.39 0.67 -20.57
C LYS A 256 -17.90 0.74 -20.24
N VAL A 257 -17.41 1.92 -19.87
CA VAL A 257 -16.03 2.11 -19.38
C VAL A 257 -15.87 1.53 -17.98
N VAL A 258 -16.84 1.82 -17.08
CA VAL A 258 -16.83 1.29 -15.72
C VAL A 258 -17.20 -0.19 -15.77
N LYS A 259 -16.27 -1.05 -15.41
CA LYS A 259 -16.42 -2.50 -15.36
C LYS A 259 -16.19 -3.03 -13.94
N SER A 260 -16.85 -4.12 -13.58
CA SER A 260 -16.61 -4.83 -12.30
C SER A 260 -15.30 -5.62 -12.32
N GLU A 261 -14.85 -6.03 -13.50
CA GLU A 261 -13.60 -6.78 -13.67
C GLU A 261 -12.39 -5.93 -13.32
N ASN A 262 -11.47 -6.52 -12.59
CA ASN A 262 -10.17 -5.95 -12.31
C ASN A 262 -9.22 -6.17 -13.49
N TYR A 263 -8.28 -5.25 -13.71
CA TYR A 263 -7.26 -5.40 -14.78
C TYR A 263 -6.48 -6.71 -14.65
N LEU A 264 -6.04 -7.05 -13.45
CA LEU A 264 -5.52 -8.37 -13.14
C LEU A 264 -6.61 -9.20 -12.44
N PRO A 265 -6.90 -10.41 -12.93
CA PRO A 265 -7.82 -11.31 -12.24
C PRO A 265 -7.29 -11.63 -10.84
N GLU A 266 -8.19 -11.78 -9.86
CA GLU A 266 -7.80 -12.26 -8.54
C GLU A 266 -7.04 -13.60 -8.71
N LYS A 267 -5.82 -13.67 -8.16
CA LYS A 267 -5.13 -14.95 -8.03
C LYS A 267 -6.00 -15.81 -7.13
N LYS A 268 -6.73 -16.77 -7.70
CA LYS A 268 -7.40 -17.82 -6.92
C LYS A 268 -6.30 -18.43 -6.07
N ASP A 269 -6.36 -18.24 -4.77
CA ASP A 269 -5.48 -18.95 -3.85
C ASP A 269 -5.59 -20.43 -4.18
N LYS A 270 -4.55 -21.00 -4.74
CA LYS A 270 -4.43 -22.45 -4.86
C LYS A 270 -4.47 -22.92 -3.40
N LYS A 271 -5.61 -23.46 -2.98
CA LYS A 271 -5.68 -24.24 -1.75
C LYS A 271 -4.62 -25.31 -1.92
N LEU A 272 -3.51 -25.17 -1.20
CA LEU A 272 -2.55 -26.24 -1.02
C LEU A 272 -3.32 -27.39 -0.39
N LYS A 273 -3.53 -28.46 -1.19
CA LYS A 273 -4.00 -29.76 -0.69
C LYS A 273 -2.90 -30.38 0.16
#